data_cabab35a0e4e7e4ed6f711d91a40007c
#
_entry.id   cabab35a0e4e7e4ed6f711d91a40007c
#
_cell.length_a   1.000
_cell.length_b   1.000
_cell.length_c   1.000
_cell.angle_alpha   90.00
_cell.angle_beta   90.00
_cell.angle_gamma   90.00
#
_symmetry.space_group_name_H-M   'P 1'
#
loop_
_entity.id
_entity.type
_entity.pdbx_description
1 polymer ?
#
loop_
_entity_poly.entity_id
_entity_poly.type
_entity_poly.pdbx_seq_one_letter_code
_entity_poly.pdbx_strand_id
1 'polypeptide(L)'
;AFNDDLVLAKRIFNPRSKVKAKIIKVLEGKKAEILVYVKDSSFFTLKENIELSSTNTKKYKNDDVLIIDNKELKEIKFIGNLNDPKIDEFISLYIHEELYRDIQKVEADDFVEDVEQRVDLRDLLFCTIDPNSAKDHDDAIYFDEKNSTLFVAIADVSYFVKEGSSLDKLAFKKSSTIYLPSRTLPMLPSLLSENLCSLKEGQDRYAYVFKLKLDLKKLKIESSELFSAIIKNHRNFSYGRIDRVLDNKLDLYNQTEKEIFDYLLPLYKITKKFR
;
A
#
# COMPACT_ATOMS: atom_id res chain seq x y z
N ALA A 1 8.30 -18.25 27.48
CA ALA A 1 9.00 -18.00 26.23
C ALA A 1 8.02 -17.40 25.24
N PHE A 2 8.45 -16.42 24.51
CA PHE A 2 7.70 -15.77 23.44
C PHE A 2 8.13 -16.33 22.08
N ASN A 3 7.38 -16.00 21.03
CA ASN A 3 7.80 -16.32 19.66
C ASN A 3 9.17 -15.69 19.39
N ASP A 4 10.02 -16.43 18.66
CA ASP A 4 11.40 -16.09 18.33
C ASP A 4 12.43 -16.12 19.48
N ASP A 5 12.04 -16.51 20.71
CA ASP A 5 13.00 -16.79 21.76
C ASP A 5 13.83 -18.04 21.46
N LEU A 6 15.13 -17.98 21.70
CA LEU A 6 15.98 -19.17 21.69
C LEU A 6 15.76 -19.94 23.00
N VAL A 7 15.29 -21.18 22.93
CA VAL A 7 14.88 -21.94 24.07
C VAL A 7 15.58 -23.30 24.16
N LEU A 8 15.87 -23.74 25.35
CA LEU A 8 16.18 -25.14 25.64
C LEU A 8 14.86 -25.87 25.85
N ALA A 9 14.56 -26.86 25.02
CA ALA A 9 13.33 -27.64 25.15
C ALA A 9 13.60 -29.13 25.25
N LYS A 10 12.79 -29.83 26.05
CA LYS A 10 12.81 -31.30 26.19
C LYS A 10 11.69 -31.89 25.33
N ARG A 11 12.04 -32.80 24.44
CA ARG A 11 11.06 -33.56 23.66
C ARG A 11 10.25 -34.46 24.57
N ILE A 12 8.93 -34.39 24.47
CA ILE A 12 8.00 -35.29 25.15
C ILE A 12 7.59 -36.35 24.16
N PHE A 13 7.99 -37.60 24.44
CA PHE A 13 7.59 -38.72 23.59
C PHE A 13 6.15 -39.11 23.88
N ASN A 14 5.30 -39.09 22.86
CA ASN A 14 3.96 -39.65 22.91
C ASN A 14 3.71 -40.46 21.62
N PRO A 15 3.61 -41.80 21.72
CA PRO A 15 3.51 -42.64 20.50
C PRO A 15 2.26 -42.44 19.65
N ARG A 16 1.24 -41.75 20.18
CA ARG A 16 -0.06 -41.55 19.52
C ARG A 16 -0.36 -40.10 19.10
N SER A 17 0.58 -39.17 19.22
CA SER A 17 0.34 -37.76 18.92
C SER A 17 1.52 -37.08 18.23
N LYS A 18 1.27 -35.90 17.61
CA LYS A 18 2.33 -35.02 17.10
C LYS A 18 3.41 -34.79 18.18
N VAL A 19 4.67 -34.68 17.73
CA VAL A 19 5.80 -34.36 18.59
C VAL A 19 5.50 -33.14 19.45
N LYS A 20 5.53 -33.32 20.79
CA LYS A 20 5.41 -32.23 21.75
C LYS A 20 6.77 -31.94 22.37
N ALA A 21 7.03 -30.67 22.64
CA ALA A 21 8.21 -30.26 23.39
C ALA A 21 7.80 -29.41 24.59
N LYS A 22 8.50 -29.55 25.70
CA LYS A 22 8.35 -28.68 26.88
C LYS A 22 9.57 -27.78 26.97
N ILE A 23 9.34 -26.47 26.99
CA ILE A 23 10.40 -25.49 27.20
C ILE A 23 10.91 -25.63 28.62
N ILE A 24 12.23 -25.80 28.77
CA ILE A 24 12.90 -25.93 30.08
C ILE A 24 13.46 -24.55 30.48
N LYS A 25 14.04 -23.82 29.53
CA LYS A 25 14.70 -22.54 29.77
C LYS A 25 14.69 -21.68 28.49
N VAL A 26 14.50 -20.40 28.67
CA VAL A 26 14.77 -19.39 27.62
C VAL A 26 16.27 -19.11 27.70
N LEU A 27 16.98 -19.31 26.58
CA LEU A 27 18.42 -19.09 26.48
C LEU A 27 18.71 -17.65 26.09
N GLU A 28 17.91 -17.13 25.12
CA GLU A 28 17.99 -15.78 24.62
C GLU A 28 16.58 -15.29 24.28
N GLY A 29 16.17 -14.17 24.89
CA GLY A 29 14.91 -13.49 24.58
C GLY A 29 15.16 -12.39 23.55
N LYS A 30 14.51 -12.46 22.39
CA LYS A 30 14.69 -11.48 21.32
C LYS A 30 14.04 -10.13 21.59
N LYS A 31 12.97 -10.07 22.37
CA LYS A 31 12.23 -8.82 22.62
C LYS A 31 12.50 -8.29 24.00
N ALA A 32 13.13 -7.10 24.07
CA ALA A 32 13.30 -6.37 25.33
C ALA A 32 11.97 -5.77 25.82
N GLU A 33 11.06 -5.46 24.90
CA GLU A 33 9.79 -4.79 25.12
C GLU A 33 8.63 -5.63 24.62
N ILE A 34 7.50 -5.60 25.32
CA ILE A 34 6.28 -6.30 24.93
C ILE A 34 5.05 -5.40 25.07
N LEU A 35 4.10 -5.58 24.14
CA LEU A 35 2.81 -4.91 24.16
C LEU A 35 1.82 -5.75 24.96
N VAL A 36 1.23 -5.15 25.99
CA VAL A 36 0.31 -5.80 26.91
C VAL A 36 -0.96 -4.96 27.09
N TYR A 37 -2.02 -5.61 27.55
CA TYR A 37 -3.18 -4.94 28.09
C TYR A 37 -3.44 -5.39 29.53
N VAL A 38 -4.17 -4.57 30.27
CA VAL A 38 -4.51 -4.83 31.68
C VAL A 38 -5.86 -5.53 31.75
N LYS A 39 -5.92 -6.63 32.48
CA LYS A 39 -7.17 -7.33 32.82
C LYS A 39 -7.06 -7.91 34.21
N ASP A 40 -8.07 -7.68 35.05
CA ASP A 40 -8.17 -8.21 36.40
C ASP A 40 -6.90 -8.00 37.24
N SER A 41 -6.30 -6.81 37.14
CA SER A 41 -5.05 -6.45 37.80
C SER A 41 -3.82 -7.29 37.40
N SER A 42 -3.84 -7.90 36.24
CA SER A 42 -2.71 -8.56 35.59
C SER A 42 -2.42 -7.98 34.19
N PHE A 43 -1.19 -8.14 33.74
CA PHE A 43 -0.86 -7.84 32.34
C PHE A 43 -1.10 -9.07 31.46
N PHE A 44 -1.67 -8.88 30.30
CA PHE A 44 -1.84 -9.91 29.28
C PHE A 44 -1.18 -9.48 27.98
N THR A 45 -0.42 -10.37 27.33
CA THR A 45 0.14 -10.09 26.02
C THR A 45 -0.98 -9.99 24.99
N LEU A 46 -0.93 -8.96 24.13
CA LEU A 46 -1.98 -8.73 23.12
C LEU A 46 -2.03 -9.81 22.04
N LYS A 47 -0.88 -10.40 21.68
CA LYS A 47 -0.80 -11.37 20.59
C LYS A 47 -1.17 -12.78 21.01
N GLU A 48 -0.60 -13.24 22.11
CA GLU A 48 -0.73 -14.64 22.58
C GLU A 48 -1.70 -14.80 23.75
N ASN A 49 -2.19 -13.69 24.31
CA ASN A 49 -3.07 -13.64 25.49
C ASN A 49 -2.48 -14.38 26.70
N ILE A 50 -1.16 -14.25 26.91
CA ILE A 50 -0.44 -14.86 28.03
C ILE A 50 -0.50 -13.90 29.20
N GLU A 51 -0.91 -14.42 30.37
CA GLU A 51 -0.90 -13.68 31.62
C GLU A 51 0.53 -13.51 32.16
N LEU A 52 0.86 -12.27 32.54
CA LEU A 52 2.11 -11.89 33.17
C LEU A 52 1.80 -11.32 34.56
N SER A 53 1.99 -12.09 35.58
CA SER A 53 1.72 -11.66 36.97
C SER A 53 2.69 -10.54 37.37
N SER A 54 2.15 -9.38 37.71
CA SER A 54 2.92 -8.22 38.15
C SER A 54 2.19 -7.44 39.24
N THR A 55 2.93 -6.89 40.18
CA THR A 55 2.41 -5.98 41.22
C THR A 55 2.26 -4.55 40.71
N ASN A 56 2.74 -4.24 39.51
CA ASN A 56 2.79 -2.90 38.95
C ASN A 56 1.48 -2.44 38.25
N THR A 57 0.43 -3.26 38.31
CA THR A 57 -0.83 -3.03 37.59
C THR A 57 -1.81 -2.10 38.27
N LYS A 58 -1.66 -1.83 39.58
CA LYS A 58 -2.64 -1.12 40.43
C LYS A 58 -3.00 0.32 39.96
N LYS A 59 -2.15 0.94 39.18
CA LYS A 59 -2.38 2.32 38.64
C LYS A 59 -3.14 2.34 37.33
N TYR A 60 -3.42 1.20 36.73
CA TYR A 60 -4.09 1.11 35.44
C TYR A 60 -5.50 0.57 35.59
N LYS A 61 -6.32 0.87 34.59
CA LYS A 61 -7.69 0.35 34.43
C LYS A 61 -7.68 -0.89 33.56
N ASN A 62 -8.74 -1.68 33.63
CA ASN A 62 -8.95 -2.77 32.66
C ASN A 62 -8.96 -2.19 31.24
N ASP A 63 -8.43 -2.97 30.31
CA ASP A 63 -8.28 -2.64 28.90
C ASP A 63 -7.26 -1.54 28.58
N ASP A 64 -6.52 -1.02 29.58
CA ASP A 64 -5.39 -0.13 29.32
C ASP A 64 -4.27 -0.90 28.61
N VAL A 65 -3.70 -0.30 27.56
CA VAL A 65 -2.66 -0.86 26.70
C VAL A 65 -1.34 -0.16 26.94
N LEU A 66 -0.29 -0.94 27.13
CA LEU A 66 1.04 -0.47 27.47
C LEU A 66 2.14 -1.24 26.74
N ILE A 67 3.27 -0.58 26.55
CA ILE A 67 4.55 -1.23 26.29
C ILE A 67 5.27 -1.34 27.61
N ILE A 68 5.69 -2.55 27.96
CA ILE A 68 6.42 -2.84 29.19
C ILE A 68 7.77 -3.50 28.90
N ASP A 69 8.72 -3.33 29.82
CA ASP A 69 9.95 -4.11 29.82
C ASP A 69 9.65 -5.58 30.10
N ASN A 70 10.19 -6.48 29.28
CA ASN A 70 9.90 -7.92 29.36
C ASN A 70 10.47 -8.61 30.62
N LYS A 71 11.52 -8.05 31.23
CA LYS A 71 12.17 -8.65 32.41
C LYS A 71 11.61 -8.09 33.70
N GLU A 72 11.50 -6.75 33.77
CA GLU A 72 11.08 -6.06 34.99
C GLU A 72 9.56 -5.86 35.05
N LEU A 73 8.84 -6.09 33.95
CA LEU A 73 7.40 -5.84 33.80
C LEU A 73 7.01 -4.42 34.22
N LYS A 74 7.88 -3.45 33.93
CA LYS A 74 7.65 -2.04 34.18
C LYS A 74 7.20 -1.32 32.92
N GLU A 75 6.34 -0.33 33.07
CA GLU A 75 5.92 0.54 31.98
C GLU A 75 7.10 1.26 31.34
N ILE A 76 7.22 1.11 30.03
CA ILE A 76 8.04 1.95 29.15
C ILE A 76 7.17 3.04 28.56
N LYS A 77 5.95 2.70 28.10
CA LYS A 77 5.05 3.66 27.49
C LYS A 77 3.59 3.26 27.67
N PHE A 78 2.77 4.20 28.10
CA PHE A 78 1.31 4.09 28.04
C PHE A 78 0.81 4.42 26.62
N ILE A 79 -0.06 3.60 26.08
CA ILE A 79 -0.54 3.73 24.70
C ILE A 79 -1.96 4.27 24.64
N GLY A 80 -2.87 3.73 25.47
CA GLY A 80 -4.27 4.11 25.50
C GLY A 80 -5.13 3.00 26.10
N ASN A 81 -6.38 2.87 25.65
CA ASN A 81 -7.33 1.87 26.14
C ASN A 81 -7.99 1.16 24.95
N LEU A 82 -8.24 -0.15 25.03
CA LEU A 82 -8.82 -0.97 23.96
C LEU A 82 -10.21 -0.49 23.51
N ASN A 83 -10.89 0.30 24.33
CA ASN A 83 -12.19 0.89 23.97
C ASN A 83 -12.05 2.16 23.10
N ASP A 84 -10.83 2.66 22.83
CA ASP A 84 -10.58 3.74 21.89
C ASP A 84 -10.30 3.15 20.48
N PRO A 85 -11.15 3.40 19.47
CA PRO A 85 -10.96 2.86 18.12
C PRO A 85 -9.61 3.23 17.48
N LYS A 86 -8.96 4.31 17.94
CA LYS A 86 -7.65 4.73 17.40
C LYS A 86 -6.52 3.81 17.83
N ILE A 87 -6.71 3.01 18.88
CA ILE A 87 -5.66 2.14 19.41
C ILE A 87 -5.38 0.94 18.52
N ASP A 88 -6.38 0.49 17.74
CA ASP A 88 -6.24 -0.66 16.85
C ASP A 88 -5.16 -0.43 15.79
N GLU A 89 -5.09 0.78 15.24
CA GLU A 89 -4.01 1.13 14.31
C GLU A 89 -2.63 1.06 14.97
N PHE A 90 -2.52 1.60 16.19
CA PHE A 90 -1.26 1.57 16.92
C PHE A 90 -0.83 0.14 17.23
N ILE A 91 -1.76 -0.69 17.71
CA ILE A 91 -1.52 -2.11 18.00
C ILE A 91 -1.05 -2.85 16.75
N SER A 92 -1.77 -2.66 15.64
CA SER A 92 -1.42 -3.27 14.36
C SER A 92 -0.02 -2.87 13.90
N LEU A 93 0.31 -1.59 13.96
CA LEU A 93 1.62 -1.08 13.59
C LEU A 93 2.73 -1.61 14.52
N TYR A 94 2.48 -1.67 15.82
CA TYR A 94 3.46 -2.19 16.77
C TYR A 94 3.76 -3.68 16.56
N ILE A 95 2.74 -4.48 16.29
CA ILE A 95 2.90 -5.92 16.02
C ILE A 95 3.72 -6.17 14.76
N HIS A 96 3.61 -5.27 13.77
CA HIS A 96 4.29 -5.34 12.48
C HIS A 96 5.46 -4.36 12.33
N GLU A 97 6.02 -3.89 13.44
CA GLU A 97 6.99 -2.78 13.52
C GLU A 97 8.23 -2.94 12.64
N GLU A 98 8.71 -4.15 12.39
CA GLU A 98 9.84 -4.41 11.50
C GLU A 98 9.59 -3.94 10.06
N LEU A 99 8.31 -3.83 9.65
CA LEU A 99 7.91 -3.34 8.32
C LEU A 99 7.86 -1.81 8.22
N TYR A 100 7.84 -1.08 9.35
CA TYR A 100 7.50 0.35 9.38
C TYR A 100 8.58 1.27 9.95
N ARG A 101 9.64 0.73 10.56
CA ARG A 101 10.71 1.53 11.17
C ARG A 101 11.52 2.38 10.20
N ASP A 102 11.56 2.01 8.93
CA ASP A 102 12.52 2.59 7.98
C ASP A 102 11.89 3.33 6.80
N ILE A 103 10.93 4.26 7.06
CA ILE A 103 10.72 5.34 6.10
C ILE A 103 11.73 6.43 6.41
N GLN A 104 13.00 6.14 6.18
CA GLN A 104 14.04 7.16 6.20
C GLN A 104 13.86 8.09 4.99
N LYS A 105 14.19 9.35 5.17
CA LYS A 105 14.21 10.36 4.12
C LYS A 105 15.05 9.83 2.95
N VAL A 106 14.41 9.69 1.80
CA VAL A 106 15.13 9.48 0.55
C VAL A 106 15.64 10.83 0.13
N GLU A 107 16.95 10.96 -0.04
CA GLU A 107 17.56 12.15 -0.60
C GLU A 107 17.42 12.10 -2.13
N ALA A 108 17.30 13.27 -2.74
CA ALA A 108 17.07 13.39 -4.19
C ALA A 108 18.24 12.85 -5.05
N ASP A 109 19.41 12.66 -4.45
CA ASP A 109 20.62 12.19 -5.11
C ASP A 109 20.62 10.68 -5.43
N ASP A 110 19.62 9.93 -4.97
CA ASP A 110 19.47 8.50 -5.28
C ASP A 110 18.88 8.24 -6.70
N PHE A 111 18.54 9.29 -7.45
CA PHE A 111 17.93 9.16 -8.77
C PHE A 111 18.98 9.28 -9.89
N VAL A 112 19.22 8.17 -10.58
CA VAL A 112 20.05 8.16 -11.79
C VAL A 112 19.18 8.50 -12.98
N GLU A 113 19.48 9.59 -13.69
CA GLU A 113 18.84 9.88 -14.98
C GLU A 113 19.25 8.81 -16.00
N ASP A 114 18.28 8.02 -16.43
CA ASP A 114 18.44 7.07 -17.52
C ASP A 114 17.92 7.71 -18.80
N VAL A 115 18.80 7.91 -19.76
CA VAL A 115 18.46 8.57 -21.05
C VAL A 115 17.91 7.52 -22.02
N GLU A 116 16.85 6.81 -21.63
CA GLU A 116 16.11 5.98 -22.57
C GLU A 116 15.39 6.86 -23.60
N GLN A 117 15.45 6.47 -24.89
CA GLN A 117 14.63 7.09 -25.92
C GLN A 117 13.16 6.69 -25.72
N ARG A 118 12.36 7.63 -25.19
CA ARG A 118 10.95 7.41 -24.88
C ARG A 118 10.05 7.95 -26.01
N VAL A 119 8.97 7.26 -26.26
CA VAL A 119 7.95 7.72 -27.22
C VAL A 119 7.21 8.92 -26.62
N ASP A 120 7.11 10.02 -27.35
CA ASP A 120 6.35 11.19 -26.92
C ASP A 120 4.86 11.00 -27.21
N LEU A 121 4.05 10.91 -26.17
CA LEU A 121 2.59 10.77 -26.24
C LEU A 121 1.87 11.89 -25.49
N ARG A 122 2.53 13.03 -25.26
CA ARG A 122 1.97 14.15 -24.48
C ARG A 122 0.77 14.82 -25.14
N ASP A 123 0.62 14.67 -26.46
CA ASP A 123 -0.52 15.20 -27.22
C ASP A 123 -1.79 14.33 -27.10
N LEU A 124 -1.66 13.09 -26.57
CA LEU A 124 -2.82 12.24 -26.33
C LEU A 124 -3.49 12.64 -25.01
N LEU A 125 -4.81 12.76 -25.02
CA LEU A 125 -5.60 13.22 -23.89
C LEU A 125 -5.76 12.13 -22.83
N PHE A 126 -4.68 11.71 -22.19
CA PHE A 126 -4.72 10.77 -21.08
C PHE A 126 -5.50 11.33 -19.90
N CYS A 127 -6.26 10.47 -19.22
CA CYS A 127 -6.91 10.78 -17.95
C CYS A 127 -6.76 9.61 -16.96
N THR A 128 -6.79 9.93 -15.67
CA THR A 128 -6.88 8.93 -14.58
C THR A 128 -8.28 8.91 -13.99
N ILE A 129 -8.68 7.79 -13.36
CA ILE A 129 -10.00 7.63 -12.73
C ILE A 129 -9.79 6.90 -11.39
N ASP A 130 -9.86 7.65 -10.29
CA ASP A 130 -9.41 7.23 -8.96
C ASP A 130 -10.41 7.57 -7.86
N PRO A 131 -10.22 7.10 -6.61
CA PRO A 131 -10.91 7.65 -5.45
C PRO A 131 -10.62 9.16 -5.29
N ASN A 132 -11.57 9.94 -4.76
CA ASN A 132 -11.40 11.38 -4.58
C ASN A 132 -10.22 11.77 -3.64
N SER A 133 -9.80 10.86 -2.79
CA SER A 133 -8.69 11.03 -1.85
C SER A 133 -7.34 10.54 -2.38
N ALA A 134 -7.31 9.95 -3.59
CA ALA A 134 -6.08 9.43 -4.17
C ALA A 134 -5.07 10.55 -4.45
N LYS A 135 -3.81 10.28 -4.16
CA LYS A 135 -2.67 11.14 -4.48
C LYS A 135 -1.65 10.41 -5.36
N ASP A 136 -1.73 9.10 -5.37
CA ASP A 136 -0.93 8.12 -6.06
C ASP A 136 -1.71 7.61 -7.27
N HIS A 137 -1.69 8.37 -8.36
CA HIS A 137 -2.33 8.00 -9.63
C HIS A 137 -1.37 7.12 -10.41
N ASP A 138 -1.61 5.81 -10.40
CA ASP A 138 -0.69 4.82 -10.96
C ASP A 138 -0.94 4.53 -12.44
N ASP A 139 -2.18 4.69 -12.92
CA ASP A 139 -2.58 4.40 -14.29
C ASP A 139 -3.41 5.51 -14.92
N ALA A 140 -3.22 5.67 -16.23
CA ALA A 140 -3.99 6.59 -17.05
C ALA A 140 -4.39 5.92 -18.37
N ILE A 141 -5.52 6.32 -18.92
CA ILE A 141 -6.07 5.74 -20.15
C ILE A 141 -6.31 6.80 -21.21
N TYR A 142 -6.17 6.38 -22.48
CA TYR A 142 -6.64 7.10 -23.66
C TYR A 142 -7.17 6.09 -24.69
N PHE A 143 -8.29 6.40 -25.35
CA PHE A 143 -8.87 5.53 -26.36
C PHE A 143 -9.02 6.24 -27.70
N ASP A 144 -8.29 5.77 -28.71
CA ASP A 144 -8.47 6.15 -30.10
C ASP A 144 -9.61 5.32 -30.71
N GLU A 145 -10.81 5.89 -30.70
CA GLU A 145 -12.01 5.23 -31.22
C GLU A 145 -11.88 4.90 -32.71
N LYS A 146 -11.30 5.80 -33.52
CA LYS A 146 -11.17 5.63 -34.98
C LYS A 146 -10.37 4.39 -35.32
N ASN A 147 -9.30 4.17 -34.59
CA ASN A 147 -8.41 3.02 -34.76
C ASN A 147 -8.72 1.88 -33.81
N SER A 148 -9.78 1.94 -32.97
CA SER A 148 -10.11 0.95 -31.97
C SER A 148 -8.87 0.56 -31.11
N THR A 149 -8.10 1.54 -30.68
CA THR A 149 -6.84 1.34 -29.97
C THR A 149 -6.92 1.97 -28.59
N LEU A 150 -6.76 1.14 -27.56
CA LEU A 150 -6.69 1.58 -26.17
C LEU A 150 -5.22 1.71 -25.75
N PHE A 151 -4.88 2.84 -25.16
CA PHE A 151 -3.60 3.08 -24.51
C PHE A 151 -3.83 3.06 -23.01
N VAL A 152 -3.06 2.22 -22.30
CA VAL A 152 -3.03 2.16 -20.85
C VAL A 152 -1.61 2.50 -20.40
N ALA A 153 -1.46 3.65 -19.79
CA ALA A 153 -0.18 4.13 -19.27
C ALA A 153 -0.07 3.78 -17.79
N ILE A 154 1.02 3.14 -17.40
CA ILE A 154 1.36 2.83 -16.02
C ILE A 154 2.58 3.65 -15.62
N ALA A 155 2.55 4.32 -14.49
CA ALA A 155 3.66 5.11 -13.98
C ALA A 155 4.96 4.30 -13.95
N ASP A 156 6.03 4.84 -14.56
CA ASP A 156 7.33 4.15 -14.61
C ASP A 156 8.10 4.35 -13.30
N VAL A 157 7.78 3.52 -12.32
CA VAL A 157 8.48 3.49 -11.02
C VAL A 157 9.92 3.02 -11.19
N SER A 158 10.21 2.15 -12.16
CA SER A 158 11.54 1.58 -12.39
C SER A 158 12.55 2.61 -12.89
N TYR A 159 12.08 3.72 -13.43
CA TYR A 159 12.93 4.86 -13.73
C TYR A 159 13.62 5.41 -12.48
N PHE A 160 12.88 5.52 -11.38
CA PHE A 160 13.36 6.08 -10.12
C PHE A 160 13.93 5.03 -9.17
N VAL A 161 13.37 3.82 -9.16
CA VAL A 161 13.75 2.73 -8.25
C VAL A 161 14.49 1.66 -9.04
N LYS A 162 15.82 1.74 -9.02
CA LYS A 162 16.65 0.77 -9.75
C LYS A 162 16.78 -0.54 -8.98
N GLU A 163 16.81 -1.66 -9.72
CA GLU A 163 16.97 -3.00 -9.16
C GLU A 163 18.23 -3.07 -8.27
N GLY A 164 18.10 -3.65 -7.08
CA GLY A 164 19.16 -3.81 -6.09
C GLY A 164 19.53 -2.54 -5.30
N SER A 165 18.89 -1.40 -5.58
CA SER A 165 19.07 -0.17 -4.82
C SER A 165 18.55 -0.30 -3.37
N SER A 166 18.88 0.66 -2.50
CA SER A 166 18.34 0.72 -1.13
C SER A 166 16.82 0.85 -1.12
N LEU A 167 16.26 1.63 -2.07
CA LEU A 167 14.83 1.80 -2.24
C LEU A 167 14.14 0.52 -2.70
N ASP A 168 14.72 -0.19 -3.67
CA ASP A 168 14.20 -1.47 -4.14
C ASP A 168 14.16 -2.51 -3.02
N LYS A 169 15.25 -2.63 -2.26
CA LYS A 169 15.31 -3.51 -1.08
C LYS A 169 14.29 -3.15 -0.01
N LEU A 170 14.07 -1.85 0.21
CA LEU A 170 13.07 -1.37 1.16
C LEU A 170 11.65 -1.69 0.67
N ALA A 171 11.35 -1.41 -0.61
CA ALA A 171 10.07 -1.70 -1.24
C ALA A 171 9.78 -3.21 -1.22
N PHE A 172 10.77 -4.04 -1.54
CA PHE A 172 10.69 -5.50 -1.48
C PHE A 172 10.34 -5.99 -0.07
N LYS A 173 11.01 -5.44 0.97
CA LYS A 173 10.74 -5.78 2.37
C LYS A 173 9.32 -5.37 2.79
N LYS A 174 8.83 -4.22 2.33
CA LYS A 174 7.48 -3.74 2.63
C LYS A 174 6.37 -4.46 1.86
N SER A 175 6.65 -4.89 0.64
CA SER A 175 5.77 -5.63 -0.27
C SER A 175 4.54 -4.88 -0.77
N SER A 176 3.98 -3.95 -0.01
CA SER A 176 2.76 -3.21 -0.38
C SER A 176 2.62 -1.90 0.41
N THR A 177 1.80 -0.99 -0.11
CA THR A 177 1.26 0.14 0.66
C THR A 177 0.16 -0.36 1.58
N ILE A 178 0.10 0.17 2.82
CA ILE A 178 -0.94 -0.17 3.79
C ILE A 178 -1.83 1.05 4.01
N TYR A 179 -3.11 0.86 3.76
CA TYR A 179 -4.14 1.88 3.97
C TYR A 179 -4.82 1.64 5.31
N LEU A 180 -4.56 2.53 6.28
CA LEU A 180 -5.22 2.54 7.58
C LEU A 180 -6.32 3.62 7.58
N PRO A 181 -7.32 3.53 8.46
CA PRO A 181 -8.40 4.52 8.53
C PRO A 181 -7.93 5.96 8.71
N SER A 182 -6.86 6.19 9.47
CA SER A 182 -6.35 7.54 9.76
C SER A 182 -5.19 7.99 8.86
N ARG A 183 -4.49 7.05 8.21
CA ARG A 183 -3.29 7.35 7.40
C ARG A 183 -2.92 6.23 6.44
N THR A 184 -2.11 6.58 5.45
CA THR A 184 -1.48 5.62 4.54
C THR A 184 -0.01 5.43 4.91
N LEU A 185 0.46 4.19 4.87
CA LEU A 185 1.88 3.83 5.00
C LEU A 185 2.38 3.34 3.65
N PRO A 186 3.00 4.19 2.86
CA PRO A 186 3.35 3.87 1.50
C PRO A 186 4.52 2.87 1.43
N MET A 187 4.49 1.99 0.41
CA MET A 187 5.59 1.07 0.10
C MET A 187 6.85 1.85 -0.30
N LEU A 188 6.68 2.89 -1.10
CA LEU A 188 7.72 3.82 -1.52
C LEU A 188 7.56 5.16 -0.79
N PRO A 189 8.62 5.97 -0.65
CA PRO A 189 8.51 7.32 -0.11
C PRO A 189 7.45 8.16 -0.84
N SER A 190 6.73 9.00 -0.12
CA SER A 190 5.66 9.83 -0.69
C SER A 190 6.14 10.79 -1.77
N LEU A 191 7.42 11.20 -1.75
CA LEU A 191 8.03 11.94 -2.84
C LEU A 191 7.96 11.18 -4.18
N LEU A 192 8.08 9.86 -4.16
CA LEU A 192 7.91 9.03 -5.34
C LEU A 192 6.43 8.73 -5.59
N SER A 193 5.77 8.04 -4.66
CA SER A 193 4.42 7.52 -4.87
C SER A 193 3.36 8.61 -5.07
N GLU A 194 3.45 9.71 -4.31
CA GLU A 194 2.48 10.79 -4.38
C GLU A 194 2.93 11.96 -5.27
N ASN A 195 4.14 11.93 -5.83
CA ASN A 195 4.66 13.04 -6.65
C ASN A 195 5.31 12.58 -7.95
N LEU A 196 6.57 12.13 -7.92
CA LEU A 196 7.35 11.90 -9.15
C LEU A 196 6.78 10.77 -10.01
N CYS A 197 6.27 9.69 -9.43
CA CYS A 197 5.62 8.60 -10.15
C CYS A 197 4.13 8.85 -10.38
N SER A 198 3.46 9.67 -9.57
CA SER A 198 2.03 9.91 -9.71
C SER A 198 1.70 10.65 -11.00
N LEU A 199 0.75 10.12 -11.79
CA LEU A 199 0.28 10.69 -13.05
C LEU A 199 -0.65 11.88 -12.80
N LYS A 200 -0.09 12.96 -12.24
CA LYS A 200 -0.82 14.17 -11.86
C LYS A 200 -1.28 14.97 -13.08
N GLU A 201 -2.46 15.58 -12.94
CA GLU A 201 -3.04 16.47 -13.95
C GLU A 201 -2.07 17.60 -14.33
N GLY A 202 -1.93 17.83 -15.62
CA GLY A 202 -1.12 18.91 -16.20
C GLY A 202 0.39 18.66 -16.19
N GLN A 203 0.87 17.51 -15.71
CA GLN A 203 2.30 17.23 -15.58
C GLN A 203 2.77 16.15 -16.55
N ASP A 204 3.97 16.34 -17.08
CA ASP A 204 4.64 15.32 -17.90
C ASP A 204 5.18 14.22 -16.97
N ARG A 205 4.98 12.95 -17.34
CA ARG A 205 5.39 11.79 -16.54
C ARG A 205 5.94 10.68 -17.43
N TYR A 206 6.93 9.96 -16.90
CA TYR A 206 7.41 8.72 -17.49
C TYR A 206 6.42 7.59 -17.21
N ALA A 207 6.12 6.83 -18.24
CA ALA A 207 5.20 5.72 -18.15
C ALA A 207 5.62 4.54 -19.05
N TYR A 208 5.24 3.34 -18.67
CA TYR A 208 5.13 2.21 -19.58
C TYR A 208 3.72 2.20 -20.17
N VAL A 209 3.64 2.13 -21.49
CA VAL A 209 2.36 2.21 -22.19
C VAL A 209 2.06 0.90 -22.91
N PHE A 210 0.95 0.29 -22.53
CA PHE A 210 0.31 -0.77 -23.30
C PHE A 210 -0.56 -0.15 -24.36
N LYS A 211 -0.22 -0.41 -25.62
CA LYS A 211 -1.05 -0.06 -26.78
C LYS A 211 -1.78 -1.31 -27.23
N LEU A 212 -3.09 -1.33 -27.06
CA LEU A 212 -3.95 -2.49 -27.25
C LEU A 212 -4.87 -2.24 -28.47
N LYS A 213 -4.68 -2.99 -29.52
CA LYS A 213 -5.61 -3.01 -30.67
C LYS A 213 -6.80 -3.91 -30.34
N LEU A 214 -8.02 -3.40 -30.44
CA LEU A 214 -9.23 -4.10 -30.08
C LEU A 214 -10.01 -4.57 -31.32
N ASP A 215 -10.35 -5.86 -31.39
CA ASP A 215 -11.38 -6.39 -32.28
C ASP A 215 -12.75 -6.24 -31.60
N LEU A 216 -13.45 -5.15 -31.90
CA LEU A 216 -14.74 -4.84 -31.29
C LEU A 216 -15.87 -5.79 -31.71
N LYS A 217 -15.71 -6.54 -32.81
CA LYS A 217 -16.69 -7.54 -33.23
C LYS A 217 -16.56 -8.84 -32.44
N LYS A 218 -15.32 -9.27 -32.22
CA LYS A 218 -15.01 -10.50 -31.48
C LYS A 218 -14.81 -10.26 -30.00
N LEU A 219 -14.85 -9.02 -29.54
CA LEU A 219 -14.61 -8.61 -28.15
C LEU A 219 -13.31 -9.18 -27.59
N LYS A 220 -12.19 -8.96 -28.29
CA LYS A 220 -10.87 -9.44 -27.88
C LYS A 220 -9.76 -8.46 -28.23
N ILE A 221 -8.62 -8.60 -27.60
CA ILE A 221 -7.39 -7.91 -28.00
C ILE A 221 -6.83 -8.60 -29.23
N GLU A 222 -6.65 -7.84 -30.32
CA GLU A 222 -6.07 -8.33 -31.58
C GLU A 222 -4.54 -8.34 -31.52
N SER A 223 -3.95 -7.28 -30.99
CA SER A 223 -2.51 -7.15 -30.77
C SER A 223 -2.21 -6.23 -29.59
N SER A 224 -1.03 -6.37 -29.02
CA SER A 224 -0.53 -5.51 -27.95
C SER A 224 0.93 -5.17 -28.16
N GLU A 225 1.30 -3.93 -27.83
CA GLU A 225 2.67 -3.44 -27.77
C GLU A 225 2.92 -2.85 -26.39
N LEU A 226 4.13 -3.00 -25.83
CA LEU A 226 4.57 -2.37 -24.59
C LEU A 226 5.84 -1.57 -24.87
N PHE A 227 5.86 -0.32 -24.47
CA PHE A 227 7.02 0.57 -24.66
C PHE A 227 7.07 1.65 -23.59
N SER A 228 8.26 2.23 -23.39
CA SER A 228 8.48 3.39 -22.53
C SER A 228 8.06 4.67 -23.23
N ALA A 229 7.37 5.57 -22.53
CA ALA A 229 6.83 6.81 -23.07
C ALA A 229 6.95 7.99 -22.09
N ILE A 230 6.80 9.19 -22.63
CA ILE A 230 6.46 10.39 -21.87
C ILE A 230 5.00 10.71 -22.18
N ILE A 231 4.19 10.81 -21.14
CA ILE A 231 2.79 11.20 -21.25
C ILE A 231 2.52 12.49 -20.49
N LYS A 232 1.45 13.18 -20.85
CA LYS A 232 0.85 14.24 -20.05
C LYS A 232 -0.55 13.81 -19.65
N ASN A 233 -0.82 13.79 -18.34
CA ASN A 233 -2.18 13.54 -17.87
C ASN A 233 -2.97 14.87 -17.96
N HIS A 234 -4.10 14.84 -18.65
CA HIS A 234 -4.91 16.04 -18.90
C HIS A 234 -6.03 16.21 -17.90
N ARG A 235 -6.42 15.13 -17.19
CA ARG A 235 -7.46 15.19 -16.17
C ARG A 235 -7.37 14.04 -15.16
N ASN A 236 -7.41 14.36 -13.87
CA ASN A 236 -7.67 13.37 -12.81
C ASN A 236 -9.16 13.38 -12.48
N PHE A 237 -9.88 12.32 -12.82
CA PHE A 237 -11.29 12.15 -12.47
C PHE A 237 -11.43 11.35 -11.17
N SER A 238 -12.38 11.75 -10.33
CA SER A 238 -12.85 10.87 -9.27
C SER A 238 -13.94 9.93 -9.78
N TYR A 239 -14.03 8.71 -9.20
CA TYR A 239 -15.12 7.76 -9.49
C TYR A 239 -16.49 8.43 -9.42
N GLY A 240 -16.77 9.16 -8.34
CA GLY A 240 -18.06 9.81 -8.17
C GLY A 240 -18.34 10.92 -9.19
N ARG A 241 -17.31 11.56 -9.80
CA ARG A 241 -17.52 12.50 -10.90
C ARG A 241 -17.90 11.76 -12.18
N ILE A 242 -17.16 10.72 -12.53
CA ILE A 242 -17.46 9.89 -13.71
C ILE A 242 -18.87 9.34 -13.63
N ASP A 243 -19.26 8.74 -12.50
CA ASP A 243 -20.60 8.19 -12.33
C ASP A 243 -21.70 9.24 -12.51
N ARG A 244 -21.53 10.44 -11.93
CA ARG A 244 -22.52 11.51 -12.07
C ARG A 244 -22.64 12.04 -13.48
N VAL A 245 -21.54 12.12 -14.25
CA VAL A 245 -21.58 12.51 -15.66
C VAL A 245 -22.26 11.43 -16.50
N LEU A 246 -21.93 10.15 -16.28
CA LEU A 246 -22.56 9.03 -16.97
C LEU A 246 -24.06 8.92 -16.71
N ASP A 247 -24.50 9.30 -15.49
CA ASP A 247 -25.91 9.34 -15.09
C ASP A 247 -26.65 10.61 -15.52
N ASN A 248 -26.00 11.52 -16.27
CA ASN A 248 -26.52 12.85 -16.64
C ASN A 248 -26.93 13.72 -15.44
N LYS A 249 -26.27 13.54 -14.29
CA LYS A 249 -26.52 14.31 -13.05
C LYS A 249 -25.55 15.47 -12.86
N LEU A 250 -24.55 15.59 -13.72
CA LEU A 250 -23.52 16.61 -13.68
C LEU A 250 -23.01 16.93 -15.06
N ASP A 251 -22.88 18.21 -15.36
CA ASP A 251 -22.33 18.70 -16.63
C ASP A 251 -20.79 18.66 -16.63
N LEU A 252 -20.20 18.61 -17.82
CA LEU A 252 -18.78 18.74 -18.06
C LEU A 252 -18.35 20.20 -17.91
N TYR A 253 -17.23 20.47 -17.23
CA TYR A 253 -16.84 21.84 -16.88
C TYR A 253 -16.16 22.59 -18.01
N ASN A 254 -15.33 21.90 -18.83
CA ASN A 254 -14.49 22.55 -19.82
C ASN A 254 -14.35 21.71 -21.09
N GLN A 255 -13.68 22.28 -22.08
CA GLN A 255 -13.49 21.65 -23.40
C GLN A 255 -12.67 20.34 -23.29
N THR A 256 -11.63 20.32 -22.46
CA THR A 256 -10.80 19.11 -22.26
C THR A 256 -11.61 17.94 -21.72
N GLU A 257 -12.48 18.18 -20.72
CA GLU A 257 -13.38 17.13 -20.23
C GLU A 257 -14.32 16.62 -21.31
N LYS A 258 -14.85 17.50 -22.17
CA LYS A 258 -15.71 17.08 -23.28
C LYS A 258 -14.97 16.17 -24.25
N GLU A 259 -13.77 16.56 -24.69
CA GLU A 259 -12.94 15.75 -25.58
C GLU A 259 -12.53 14.40 -24.97
N ILE A 260 -12.28 14.37 -23.66
CA ILE A 260 -12.01 13.12 -22.94
C ILE A 260 -13.28 12.25 -22.91
N PHE A 261 -14.44 12.81 -22.62
CA PHE A 261 -15.69 12.05 -22.61
C PHE A 261 -16.13 11.60 -24.00
N ASP A 262 -15.72 12.24 -25.09
CA ASP A 262 -15.97 11.79 -26.46
C ASP A 262 -15.42 10.38 -26.70
N TYR A 263 -14.30 10.01 -26.07
CA TYR A 263 -13.77 8.64 -26.14
C TYR A 263 -14.11 7.77 -24.92
N LEU A 264 -14.30 8.35 -23.73
CA LEU A 264 -14.64 7.56 -22.54
C LEU A 264 -16.02 6.91 -22.64
N LEU A 265 -17.01 7.59 -23.21
CA LEU A 265 -18.36 7.04 -23.38
C LEU A 265 -18.39 5.81 -24.31
N PRO A 266 -17.76 5.83 -25.50
CA PRO A 266 -17.58 4.63 -26.30
C PRO A 266 -16.83 3.51 -25.57
N LEU A 267 -15.71 3.85 -24.93
CA LEU A 267 -14.92 2.88 -24.17
C LEU A 267 -15.75 2.22 -23.05
N TYR A 268 -16.52 2.99 -22.29
CA TYR A 268 -17.41 2.47 -21.27
C TYR A 268 -18.44 1.47 -21.82
N LYS A 269 -19.03 1.79 -22.98
CA LYS A 269 -19.97 0.87 -23.66
C LYS A 269 -19.29 -0.42 -24.13
N ILE A 270 -18.04 -0.30 -24.58
CA ILE A 270 -17.21 -1.44 -25.00
C ILE A 270 -16.87 -2.31 -23.79
N THR A 271 -16.36 -1.72 -22.71
CA THR A 271 -15.95 -2.48 -21.51
C THR A 271 -17.11 -3.24 -20.86
N LYS A 272 -18.34 -2.68 -20.92
CA LYS A 272 -19.54 -3.42 -20.47
C LYS A 272 -19.82 -4.70 -21.27
N LYS A 273 -19.38 -4.79 -22.53
CA LYS A 273 -19.58 -5.98 -23.35
C LYS A 273 -18.50 -7.05 -23.12
N PHE A 274 -17.35 -6.64 -22.56
CA PHE A 274 -16.27 -7.58 -22.20
C PHE A 274 -16.52 -8.30 -20.85
N ARG A 275 -17.49 -7.84 -20.05
CA ARG A 275 -17.93 -8.48 -18.80
C ARG A 275 -19.00 -9.52 -19.10
#